data_9579a644af5add73d022b1d047b1052b
#
_entry.id   9579a644af5add73d022b1d047b1052b
#
_cell.length_a   1.000
_cell.length_b   1.000
_cell.length_c   1.000
_cell.angle_alpha   90.00
_cell.angle_beta   90.00
_cell.angle_gamma   90.00
#
_symmetry.space_group_name_H-M   'P 1'
#
loop_
_entity.id
_entity.type
_entity.pdbx_description
1 polymer ?
#
loop_
_entity_poly.entity_id
_entity_poly.type
_entity_poly.pdbx_seq_one_letter_code
_entity_poly.pdbx_strand_id
1 'polypeptide(L)'
;MLCGLMVSACNSNSSTSQVVIGSKNFTEQIILGELVAQQVEAKTNLSVVRRLNLGGTFVCHQGITAGELDIYPEYTGTALTAILKQPPIKDPKQVYQTVKQEYAQRFQLDWTDPLGFNNTFALVVRGEDARKLKLKTLSQAAQYTPQWQAGFGYEFTERSDGLPGLAKTYGLKFRTAPRTMDLGLLYRALTEKQVDLVAGNSTDGVISHLDLVILEDDRRYFPPYEAAFVVRQQVLQKYPELGPALQQLGNKITEAEMQKLNYQVDGEKREVKQVVSDFRQSKGL
;
A
#
# COMPACT_ATOMS: atom_id res chain seq x y z
N MET A 1 25.53 22.55 -64.65
CA MET A 1 25.02 23.19 -63.45
C MET A 1 23.95 22.26 -62.86
N LEU A 2 24.31 21.33 -61.95
CA LEU A 2 23.37 20.43 -61.27
C LEU A 2 23.10 21.04 -59.89
N CYS A 3 21.85 21.49 -59.68
CA CYS A 3 21.38 21.93 -58.34
C CYS A 3 20.94 20.71 -57.52
N GLY A 4 21.74 20.34 -56.53
CA GLY A 4 21.36 19.29 -55.57
C GLY A 4 20.42 19.85 -54.50
N LEU A 5 19.16 19.39 -54.47
CA LEU A 5 18.24 19.62 -53.38
C LEU A 5 18.62 18.76 -52.20
N MET A 6 19.17 19.38 -51.15
CA MET A 6 19.27 18.71 -49.82
C MET A 6 17.89 18.70 -49.16
N VAL A 7 17.29 17.54 -49.07
CA VAL A 7 16.11 17.30 -48.24
C VAL A 7 16.61 17.04 -46.80
N SER A 8 16.52 18.04 -45.93
CA SER A 8 16.69 17.87 -44.49
C SER A 8 15.50 17.06 -43.93
N ALA A 9 15.70 15.78 -43.70
CA ALA A 9 14.76 14.97 -42.92
C ALA A 9 14.87 15.40 -41.44
N CYS A 10 13.94 16.23 -40.98
CA CYS A 10 13.72 16.45 -39.56
C CYS A 10 13.24 15.14 -38.95
N ASN A 11 14.15 14.38 -38.35
CA ASN A 11 13.83 13.24 -37.51
C ASN A 11 13.27 13.80 -36.20
N SER A 12 11.98 14.05 -36.15
CA SER A 12 11.27 14.34 -34.90
C SER A 12 11.24 13.04 -34.06
N ASN A 13 12.29 12.82 -33.26
CA ASN A 13 12.21 11.91 -32.14
C ASN A 13 11.12 12.47 -31.20
N SER A 14 9.87 12.05 -31.39
CA SER A 14 8.82 12.22 -30.40
C SER A 14 9.19 11.34 -29.22
N SER A 15 9.96 11.90 -28.27
CA SER A 15 10.06 11.28 -26.96
C SER A 15 8.63 11.21 -26.42
N THR A 16 8.02 10.04 -26.47
CA THR A 16 6.71 9.80 -25.88
C THR A 16 6.76 10.28 -24.44
N SER A 17 5.93 11.27 -24.11
CA SER A 17 5.80 11.78 -22.75
C SER A 17 5.32 10.63 -21.88
N GLN A 18 6.19 10.18 -20.95
CA GLN A 18 6.00 8.93 -20.21
C GLN A 18 6.09 9.16 -18.71
N VAL A 19 5.26 8.46 -17.95
CA VAL A 19 5.25 8.42 -16.48
C VAL A 19 5.45 6.98 -16.01
N VAL A 20 6.33 6.78 -15.04
CA VAL A 20 6.64 5.47 -14.46
C VAL A 20 5.91 5.32 -13.14
N ILE A 21 5.02 4.33 -13.06
CA ILE A 21 4.19 4.05 -11.88
C ILE A 21 4.67 2.76 -11.23
N GLY A 22 4.99 2.84 -9.92
CA GLY A 22 5.38 1.71 -9.12
C GLY A 22 4.30 1.24 -8.15
N SER A 23 4.49 0.06 -7.57
CA SER A 23 3.73 -0.41 -6.41
C SER A 23 4.54 -1.35 -5.53
N LYS A 24 4.11 -1.47 -4.27
CA LYS A 24 4.60 -2.50 -3.36
C LYS A 24 4.08 -3.90 -3.77
N ASN A 25 4.59 -4.93 -3.10
CA ASN A 25 4.41 -6.34 -3.44
C ASN A 25 3.20 -7.01 -2.76
N PHE A 26 2.04 -6.37 -2.73
CA PHE A 26 0.79 -6.98 -2.27
C PHE A 26 -0.41 -6.43 -3.04
N THR A 27 -1.49 -7.19 -3.05
CA THR A 27 -2.64 -7.03 -3.94
C THR A 27 -3.21 -5.63 -3.96
N GLU A 28 -3.48 -5.02 -2.80
CA GLU A 28 -4.00 -3.65 -2.73
C GLU A 28 -3.10 -2.65 -3.44
N GLN A 29 -1.80 -2.74 -3.22
CA GLN A 29 -0.84 -1.83 -3.85
C GLN A 29 -0.76 -2.02 -5.36
N ILE A 30 -0.90 -3.26 -5.86
CA ILE A 30 -0.95 -3.53 -7.29
C ILE A 30 -2.24 -2.97 -7.89
N ILE A 31 -3.39 -3.11 -7.20
CA ILE A 31 -4.66 -2.50 -7.59
C ILE A 31 -4.56 -0.97 -7.64
N LEU A 32 -3.99 -0.33 -6.62
CA LEU A 32 -3.83 1.12 -6.57
C LEU A 32 -2.85 1.62 -7.63
N GLY A 33 -1.76 0.89 -7.87
CA GLY A 33 -0.81 1.19 -8.95
C GLY A 33 -1.46 1.11 -10.32
N GLU A 34 -2.29 0.10 -10.58
CA GLU A 34 -3.06 -0.02 -11.82
C GLU A 34 -4.16 1.05 -11.93
N LEU A 35 -4.79 1.41 -10.80
CA LEU A 35 -5.81 2.46 -10.76
C LEU A 35 -5.24 3.81 -11.22
N VAL A 36 -4.11 4.22 -10.65
CA VAL A 36 -3.47 5.48 -11.06
C VAL A 36 -2.94 5.40 -12.50
N ALA A 37 -2.48 4.23 -12.95
CA ALA A 37 -2.03 4.02 -14.32
C ALA A 37 -3.18 4.25 -15.32
N GLN A 38 -4.31 3.58 -15.13
CA GLN A 38 -5.49 3.76 -15.98
C GLN A 38 -6.06 5.19 -15.90
N GLN A 39 -5.97 5.84 -14.74
CA GLN A 39 -6.42 7.21 -14.57
C GLN A 39 -5.57 8.18 -15.40
N VAL A 40 -4.25 8.06 -15.35
CA VAL A 40 -3.33 8.87 -16.14
C VAL A 40 -3.58 8.65 -17.63
N GLU A 41 -3.68 7.40 -18.09
CA GLU A 41 -3.94 7.07 -19.49
C GLU A 41 -5.30 7.61 -20.00
N ALA A 42 -6.33 7.64 -19.15
CA ALA A 42 -7.66 8.09 -19.53
C ALA A 42 -7.83 9.62 -19.52
N LYS A 43 -7.05 10.34 -18.69
CA LYS A 43 -7.24 11.79 -18.46
C LYS A 43 -6.13 12.66 -19.00
N THR A 44 -5.08 12.06 -19.57
CA THR A 44 -3.93 12.77 -20.14
C THR A 44 -3.49 12.09 -21.44
N ASN A 45 -2.56 12.72 -22.15
CA ASN A 45 -1.91 12.12 -23.33
C ASN A 45 -0.58 11.42 -22.98
N LEU A 46 -0.35 11.12 -21.69
CA LEU A 46 0.86 10.49 -21.23
C LEU A 46 0.78 8.97 -21.38
N SER A 47 1.86 8.35 -21.81
CA SER A 47 2.01 6.89 -21.74
C SER A 47 2.49 6.48 -20.37
N VAL A 48 2.08 5.28 -19.91
CA VAL A 48 2.42 4.79 -18.58
C VAL A 48 3.27 3.54 -18.66
N VAL A 49 4.41 3.56 -17.96
CA VAL A 49 5.20 2.35 -17.66
C VAL A 49 4.80 1.84 -16.26
N ARG A 50 4.32 0.62 -16.21
CA ARG A 50 3.94 -0.05 -14.98
C ARG A 50 5.13 -0.84 -14.43
N ARG A 51 5.62 -0.45 -13.25
CA ARG A 51 6.61 -1.20 -12.45
C ARG A 51 5.95 -1.64 -11.15
N LEU A 52 4.95 -2.50 -11.26
CA LEU A 52 4.17 -2.98 -10.13
C LEU A 52 4.85 -4.19 -9.46
N ASN A 53 4.49 -4.46 -8.19
CA ASN A 53 5.00 -5.61 -7.42
C ASN A 53 6.53 -5.61 -7.22
N LEU A 54 7.12 -4.44 -6.93
CA LEU A 54 8.57 -4.29 -6.83
C LEU A 54 9.16 -4.81 -5.52
N GLY A 55 8.49 -4.60 -4.41
CA GLY A 55 8.96 -4.89 -3.07
C GLY A 55 8.20 -4.08 -2.03
N GLY A 56 8.76 -3.89 -0.84
CA GLY A 56 8.10 -3.12 0.22
C GLY A 56 8.33 -1.62 0.12
N THR A 57 7.97 -0.93 1.21
CA THR A 57 8.05 0.53 1.37
C THR A 57 9.43 1.09 1.03
N PHE A 58 10.50 0.46 1.54
CA PHE A 58 11.86 0.97 1.33
C PHE A 58 12.30 0.91 -0.13
N VAL A 59 11.90 -0.16 -0.86
CA VAL A 59 12.21 -0.32 -2.30
C VAL A 59 11.51 0.76 -3.12
N CYS A 60 10.21 0.96 -2.89
CA CYS A 60 9.45 1.98 -3.63
C CYS A 60 9.93 3.40 -3.30
N HIS A 61 10.20 3.69 -2.02
CA HIS A 61 10.72 5.00 -1.62
C HIS A 61 12.11 5.29 -2.22
N GLN A 62 13.00 4.30 -2.23
CA GLN A 62 14.30 4.43 -2.91
C GLN A 62 14.13 4.65 -4.41
N GLY A 63 13.26 3.88 -5.06
CA GLY A 63 12.98 4.01 -6.51
C GLY A 63 12.46 5.40 -6.89
N ILE A 64 11.53 5.99 -6.10
CA ILE A 64 10.99 7.32 -6.42
C ILE A 64 12.02 8.43 -6.14
N THR A 65 12.80 8.33 -5.08
CA THR A 65 13.86 9.32 -4.76
C THR A 65 15.02 9.25 -5.75
N ALA A 66 15.32 8.07 -6.29
CA ALA A 66 16.32 7.87 -7.35
C ALA A 66 15.81 8.31 -8.75
N GLY A 67 14.51 8.61 -8.90
CA GLY A 67 13.91 8.97 -10.18
C GLY A 67 13.59 7.79 -11.09
N GLU A 68 13.60 6.57 -10.56
CA GLU A 68 13.21 5.35 -11.28
C GLU A 68 11.69 5.17 -11.32
N LEU A 69 10.98 5.75 -10.35
CA LEU A 69 9.53 5.85 -10.28
C LEU A 69 9.12 7.33 -10.26
N ASP A 70 7.97 7.64 -10.83
CA ASP A 70 7.35 8.96 -10.79
C ASP A 70 6.19 9.05 -9.82
N ILE A 71 5.45 7.94 -9.65
CA ILE A 71 4.29 7.82 -8.77
C ILE A 71 4.27 6.43 -8.13
N TYR A 72 3.90 6.33 -6.85
CA TYR A 72 3.52 5.07 -6.22
C TYR A 72 2.51 5.29 -5.08
N PRO A 73 1.67 4.29 -4.73
CA PRO A 73 0.76 4.38 -3.60
C PRO A 73 1.52 4.20 -2.27
N GLU A 74 1.21 5.02 -1.28
CA GLU A 74 1.80 4.94 0.06
C GLU A 74 0.75 5.23 1.13
N TYR A 75 1.06 4.91 2.38
CA TYR A 75 0.21 5.17 3.53
C TYR A 75 0.85 6.19 4.48
N THR A 76 0.04 7.11 4.97
CA THR A 76 0.52 8.23 5.80
C THR A 76 1.29 7.78 7.04
N GLY A 77 0.77 6.78 7.78
CA GLY A 77 1.44 6.24 8.97
C GLY A 77 2.76 5.53 8.64
N THR A 78 2.82 4.82 7.50
CA THR A 78 4.07 4.19 7.02
C THR A 78 5.13 5.23 6.69
N ALA A 79 4.74 6.27 5.95
CA ALA A 79 5.65 7.37 5.62
C ALA A 79 6.18 8.06 6.89
N LEU A 80 5.30 8.33 7.86
CA LEU A 80 5.67 8.96 9.13
C LEU A 80 6.67 8.12 9.92
N THR A 81 6.37 6.84 10.13
CA THR A 81 7.13 6.00 11.07
C THR A 81 8.30 5.30 10.42
N ALA A 82 8.12 4.72 9.22
CA ALA A 82 9.16 3.94 8.55
C ALA A 82 10.17 4.80 7.79
N ILE A 83 9.73 5.87 7.11
CA ILE A 83 10.60 6.71 6.29
C ILE A 83 11.11 7.92 7.07
N LEU A 84 10.19 8.72 7.65
CA LEU A 84 10.57 9.92 8.38
C LEU A 84 11.15 9.64 9.78
N LYS A 85 10.98 8.41 10.28
CA LYS A 85 11.43 7.97 11.61
C LYS A 85 10.87 8.83 12.75
N GLN A 86 9.66 9.37 12.56
CA GLN A 86 8.97 10.15 13.58
C GLN A 86 8.11 9.26 14.48
N PRO A 87 7.86 9.68 15.73
CA PRO A 87 6.92 9.00 16.62
C PRO A 87 5.52 8.95 16.01
N PRO A 88 4.71 7.91 16.33
CA PRO A 88 3.34 7.82 15.86
C PRO A 88 2.48 8.97 16.37
N ILE A 89 1.71 9.59 15.45
CA ILE A 89 0.72 10.63 15.71
C ILE A 89 -0.67 9.99 15.55
N LYS A 90 -1.64 10.35 16.41
CA LYS A 90 -2.97 9.73 16.42
C LYS A 90 -4.00 10.45 15.54
N ASP A 91 -3.83 11.73 15.31
CA ASP A 91 -4.72 12.52 14.47
C ASP A 91 -4.38 12.33 12.99
N PRO A 92 -5.32 11.81 12.15
CA PRO A 92 -5.06 11.53 10.74
C PRO A 92 -4.67 12.78 9.95
N LYS A 93 -5.33 13.93 10.23
CA LYS A 93 -5.04 15.19 9.54
C LYS A 93 -3.63 15.67 9.84
N GLN A 94 -3.22 15.56 11.11
CA GLN A 94 -1.87 15.93 11.51
C GLN A 94 -0.82 14.99 10.88
N VAL A 95 -1.07 13.68 10.81
CA VAL A 95 -0.19 12.72 10.12
C VAL A 95 -0.04 13.13 8.66
N TYR A 96 -1.16 13.34 7.95
CA TYR A 96 -1.14 13.72 6.53
C TYR A 96 -0.37 15.03 6.29
N GLN A 97 -0.66 16.07 7.07
CA GLN A 97 0.02 17.36 6.94
C GLN A 97 1.53 17.24 7.18
N THR A 98 1.92 16.49 8.21
CA THR A 98 3.33 16.26 8.54
C THR A 98 4.06 15.55 7.40
N VAL A 99 3.50 14.43 6.90
CA VAL A 99 4.17 13.68 5.82
C VAL A 99 4.22 14.48 4.53
N LYS A 100 3.16 15.21 4.18
CA LYS A 100 3.12 16.06 3.00
C LYS A 100 4.20 17.14 3.05
N GLN A 101 4.34 17.83 4.16
CA GLN A 101 5.33 18.88 4.35
C GLN A 101 6.76 18.32 4.33
N GLU A 102 7.03 17.27 5.11
CA GLU A 102 8.37 16.68 5.22
C GLU A 102 8.84 16.04 3.91
N TYR A 103 7.93 15.37 3.18
CA TYR A 103 8.26 14.79 1.87
C TYR A 103 8.57 15.86 0.82
N ALA A 104 7.82 16.95 0.82
CA ALA A 104 8.08 18.07 -0.09
C ALA A 104 9.46 18.70 0.18
N GLN A 105 9.80 18.93 1.45
CA GLN A 105 11.04 19.59 1.84
C GLN A 105 12.28 18.68 1.70
N ARG A 106 12.15 17.40 2.11
CA ARG A 106 13.32 16.50 2.20
C ARG A 106 13.59 15.74 0.92
N PHE A 107 12.53 15.42 0.15
CA PHE A 107 12.63 14.50 -0.98
C PHE A 107 12.13 15.10 -2.30
N GLN A 108 11.56 16.30 -2.30
CA GLN A 108 10.91 16.92 -3.48
C GLN A 108 9.76 16.04 -4.03
N LEU A 109 9.02 15.42 -3.10
CA LEU A 109 7.87 14.56 -3.37
C LEU A 109 6.60 15.22 -2.85
N ASP A 110 5.52 15.13 -3.61
CA ASP A 110 4.20 15.60 -3.22
C ASP A 110 3.28 14.44 -2.85
N TRP A 111 2.27 14.71 -2.04
CA TRP A 111 1.21 13.79 -1.68
C TRP A 111 -0.10 14.26 -2.28
N THR A 112 -0.82 13.36 -2.98
CA THR A 112 -2.20 13.64 -3.38
C THR A 112 -3.11 13.67 -2.16
N ASP A 113 -4.36 14.11 -2.36
CA ASP A 113 -5.38 13.93 -1.32
C ASP A 113 -5.55 12.43 -1.00
N PRO A 114 -5.90 12.08 0.26
CA PRO A 114 -6.19 10.71 0.63
C PRO A 114 -7.29 10.09 -0.23
N LEU A 115 -7.15 8.81 -0.55
CA LEU A 115 -8.09 8.07 -1.42
C LEU A 115 -9.44 7.81 -0.76
N GLY A 116 -9.53 7.91 0.60
CA GLY A 116 -10.76 7.80 1.37
C GLY A 116 -10.85 6.57 2.26
N PHE A 117 -9.77 5.82 2.43
CA PHE A 117 -9.73 4.67 3.32
C PHE A 117 -8.42 4.60 4.12
N ASN A 118 -8.50 3.90 5.26
CA ASN A 118 -7.38 3.59 6.12
C ASN A 118 -7.05 2.09 6.01
N ASN A 119 -5.77 1.75 5.90
CA ASN A 119 -5.32 0.37 5.88
C ASN A 119 -4.23 0.14 6.94
N THR A 120 -4.66 -0.25 8.15
CA THR A 120 -3.74 -0.54 9.26
C THR A 120 -3.27 -1.99 9.23
N PHE A 121 -2.16 -2.27 9.91
CA PHE A 121 -1.80 -3.65 10.23
C PHE A 121 -2.92 -4.31 11.05
N ALA A 122 -3.22 -5.56 10.71
CA ALA A 122 -4.23 -6.38 11.35
C ALA A 122 -3.59 -7.67 11.89
N LEU A 123 -3.63 -7.87 13.20
CA LEU A 123 -3.21 -9.14 13.81
C LEU A 123 -4.38 -10.10 13.73
N VAL A 124 -4.19 -11.21 13.03
CA VAL A 124 -5.26 -12.14 12.64
C VAL A 124 -5.00 -13.53 13.20
N VAL A 125 -6.06 -14.13 13.75
CA VAL A 125 -6.10 -15.49 14.26
C VAL A 125 -7.24 -16.28 13.59
N ARG A 126 -7.22 -17.61 13.69
CA ARG A 126 -8.35 -18.45 13.25
C ARG A 126 -9.60 -18.18 14.08
N GLY A 127 -10.78 -18.16 13.45
CA GLY A 127 -12.05 -17.96 14.14
C GLY A 127 -12.34 -19.04 15.18
N GLU A 128 -11.98 -20.31 14.92
CA GLU A 128 -12.11 -21.40 15.89
C GLU A 128 -11.31 -21.13 17.17
N ASP A 129 -10.06 -20.62 17.05
CA ASP A 129 -9.21 -20.31 18.20
C ASP A 129 -9.73 -19.08 18.94
N ALA A 130 -10.15 -18.04 18.21
CA ALA A 130 -10.76 -16.85 18.80
C ALA A 130 -11.99 -17.20 19.64
N ARG A 131 -12.88 -18.07 19.15
CA ARG A 131 -14.07 -18.54 19.89
C ARG A 131 -13.70 -19.39 21.08
N LYS A 132 -12.79 -20.36 20.92
CA LYS A 132 -12.33 -21.27 21.97
C LYS A 132 -11.69 -20.53 23.16
N LEU A 133 -10.85 -19.54 22.84
CA LEU A 133 -10.09 -18.76 23.82
C LEU A 133 -10.78 -17.45 24.20
N LYS A 134 -11.96 -17.15 23.61
CA LYS A 134 -12.75 -15.93 23.82
C LYS A 134 -11.93 -14.65 23.52
N LEU A 135 -11.14 -14.69 22.45
CA LEU A 135 -10.26 -13.59 22.07
C LEU A 135 -11.03 -12.53 21.26
N LYS A 136 -10.80 -11.29 21.62
CA LYS A 136 -11.28 -10.11 20.88
C LYS A 136 -10.18 -9.09 20.65
N THR A 137 -9.23 -8.98 21.59
CA THR A 137 -8.22 -7.92 21.61
C THR A 137 -6.80 -8.49 21.66
N LEU A 138 -5.83 -7.65 21.25
CA LEU A 138 -4.40 -7.97 21.34
C LEU A 138 -3.95 -8.18 22.78
N SER A 139 -4.47 -7.41 23.75
CA SER A 139 -4.17 -7.61 25.17
C SER A 139 -4.61 -8.98 25.66
N GLN A 140 -5.75 -9.49 25.19
CA GLN A 140 -6.19 -10.85 25.53
C GLN A 140 -5.31 -11.92 24.88
N ALA A 141 -4.92 -11.73 23.63
CA ALA A 141 -4.08 -12.68 22.92
C ALA A 141 -2.67 -12.78 23.50
N ALA A 142 -2.13 -11.68 24.05
CA ALA A 142 -0.77 -11.61 24.58
C ALA A 142 -0.45 -12.72 25.60
N GLN A 143 -1.42 -13.16 26.41
CA GLN A 143 -1.23 -14.23 27.38
C GLN A 143 -1.04 -15.64 26.75
N TYR A 144 -1.48 -15.82 25.50
CA TYR A 144 -1.37 -17.10 24.78
C TYR A 144 -0.16 -17.13 23.83
N THR A 145 0.36 -15.96 23.42
CA THR A 145 1.48 -15.88 22.47
C THR A 145 2.74 -16.64 22.88
N PRO A 146 3.06 -16.88 24.19
CA PRO A 146 4.20 -17.75 24.55
C PRO A 146 4.09 -19.20 24.07
N GLN A 147 2.88 -19.64 23.71
CA GLN A 147 2.62 -20.98 23.17
C GLN A 147 2.46 -20.99 21.66
N TRP A 148 2.36 -19.81 21.02
CA TRP A 148 2.04 -19.66 19.61
C TRP A 148 3.28 -19.55 18.75
N GLN A 149 3.13 -20.05 17.52
CA GLN A 149 4.01 -19.74 16.41
C GLN A 149 3.39 -18.59 15.61
N ALA A 150 4.13 -17.51 15.44
CA ALA A 150 3.67 -16.40 14.59
C ALA A 150 4.30 -16.48 13.19
N GLY A 151 3.59 -15.91 12.19
CA GLY A 151 4.05 -15.71 10.82
C GLY A 151 3.86 -14.26 10.38
N PHE A 152 4.91 -13.63 9.86
CA PHE A 152 4.89 -12.22 9.49
C PHE A 152 5.60 -11.96 8.16
N GLY A 153 5.22 -10.88 7.48
CA GLY A 153 5.98 -10.34 6.36
C GLY A 153 7.29 -9.68 6.82
N TYR A 154 8.25 -9.55 5.91
CA TYR A 154 9.58 -8.99 6.20
C TYR A 154 9.50 -7.59 6.83
N GLU A 155 8.77 -6.66 6.21
CA GLU A 155 8.68 -5.28 6.73
C GLU A 155 8.05 -5.21 8.12
N PHE A 156 7.05 -6.04 8.41
CA PHE A 156 6.43 -6.05 9.74
C PHE A 156 7.42 -6.46 10.84
N THR A 157 8.36 -7.35 10.54
CA THR A 157 9.41 -7.75 11.49
C THR A 157 10.49 -6.67 11.70
N GLU A 158 10.74 -5.83 10.71
CA GLU A 158 11.82 -4.85 10.68
C GLU A 158 11.41 -3.44 11.13
N ARG A 159 10.19 -3.02 10.79
CA ARG A 159 9.72 -1.66 11.03
C ARG A 159 9.47 -1.39 12.51
N SER A 160 9.80 -0.18 12.94
CA SER A 160 9.58 0.28 14.33
C SER A 160 8.10 0.30 14.73
N ASP A 161 7.20 0.56 13.77
CA ASP A 161 5.74 0.50 13.92
C ASP A 161 5.16 -0.91 13.66
N GLY A 162 6.00 -1.90 13.37
CA GLY A 162 5.65 -3.31 13.24
C GLY A 162 5.86 -4.10 14.53
N LEU A 163 6.39 -5.32 14.38
CA LEU A 163 6.58 -6.26 15.49
C LEU A 163 7.39 -5.71 16.66
N PRO A 164 8.54 -5.02 16.48
CA PRO A 164 9.36 -4.58 17.62
C PRO A 164 8.61 -3.67 18.59
N GLY A 165 7.91 -2.67 18.08
CA GLY A 165 7.12 -1.75 18.90
C GLY A 165 5.83 -2.37 19.42
N LEU A 166 5.14 -3.17 18.61
CA LEU A 166 3.93 -3.88 19.01
C LEU A 166 4.23 -4.86 20.15
N ALA A 167 5.29 -5.66 20.02
CA ALA A 167 5.68 -6.62 21.04
C ALA A 167 6.04 -5.94 22.37
N LYS A 168 6.71 -4.79 22.31
CA LYS A 168 6.99 -3.99 23.51
C LYS A 168 5.71 -3.45 24.15
N THR A 169 4.76 -2.96 23.33
CA THR A 169 3.51 -2.36 23.83
C THR A 169 2.58 -3.39 24.46
N TYR A 170 2.45 -4.57 23.87
CA TYR A 170 1.53 -5.62 24.34
C TYR A 170 2.20 -6.71 25.16
N GLY A 171 3.53 -6.70 25.28
CA GLY A 171 4.28 -7.75 25.98
C GLY A 171 4.27 -9.08 25.22
N LEU A 172 4.19 -9.05 23.88
CA LEU A 172 4.14 -10.27 23.07
C LEU A 172 5.45 -11.04 23.15
N LYS A 173 5.33 -12.32 23.41
CA LYS A 173 6.44 -13.28 23.36
C LYS A 173 5.95 -14.50 22.59
N PHE A 174 6.75 -15.03 21.69
CA PHE A 174 6.36 -16.19 20.90
C PHE A 174 7.15 -17.43 21.31
N ARG A 175 6.56 -18.62 21.07
CA ARG A 175 7.19 -19.91 21.39
C ARG A 175 8.58 -20.06 20.77
N THR A 176 8.72 -19.63 19.52
CA THR A 176 9.97 -19.55 18.78
C THR A 176 10.03 -18.23 18.03
N ALA A 177 11.15 -17.91 17.40
CA ALA A 177 11.21 -16.76 16.50
C ALA A 177 10.09 -16.83 15.46
N PRO A 178 9.38 -15.73 15.20
CA PRO A 178 8.35 -15.69 14.16
C PRO A 178 8.88 -16.16 12.80
N ARG A 179 8.07 -16.87 12.03
CA ARG A 179 8.40 -17.24 10.66
C ARG A 179 8.20 -16.05 9.76
N THR A 180 9.22 -15.72 8.97
CA THR A 180 9.12 -14.69 7.95
C THR A 180 8.74 -15.32 6.62
N MET A 181 7.73 -14.77 5.94
CA MET A 181 7.23 -15.29 4.67
C MET A 181 6.62 -14.19 3.80
N ASP A 182 6.37 -14.51 2.53
CA ASP A 182 5.66 -13.62 1.62
C ASP A 182 4.23 -13.37 2.10
N LEU A 183 3.73 -12.14 1.89
CA LEU A 183 2.41 -11.71 2.36
C LEU A 183 1.28 -12.58 1.80
N GLY A 184 1.37 -13.03 0.55
CA GLY A 184 0.40 -13.93 -0.07
C GLY A 184 0.31 -15.33 0.55
N LEU A 185 1.26 -15.73 1.41
CA LEU A 185 1.27 -17.04 2.09
C LEU A 185 0.72 -17.00 3.52
N LEU A 186 0.59 -15.80 4.11
CA LEU A 186 0.25 -15.63 5.53
C LEU A 186 -1.07 -16.33 5.91
N TYR A 187 -2.14 -16.05 5.18
CA TYR A 187 -3.46 -16.61 5.50
C TYR A 187 -3.55 -18.12 5.24
N ARG A 188 -2.84 -18.60 4.22
CA ARG A 188 -2.73 -20.03 3.99
C ARG A 188 -2.00 -20.73 5.13
N ALA A 189 -0.85 -20.20 5.57
CA ALA A 189 -0.10 -20.73 6.71
C ALA A 189 -0.95 -20.72 8.00
N LEU A 190 -1.81 -19.71 8.19
CA LEU A 190 -2.73 -19.61 9.33
C LEU A 190 -3.84 -20.66 9.25
N THR A 191 -4.51 -20.81 8.11
CA THR A 191 -5.60 -21.78 7.93
C THR A 191 -5.13 -23.22 7.94
N GLU A 192 -3.93 -23.50 7.43
CA GLU A 192 -3.26 -24.82 7.50
C GLU A 192 -2.62 -25.11 8.86
N LYS A 193 -2.80 -24.24 9.87
CA LYS A 193 -2.28 -24.40 11.24
C LYS A 193 -0.75 -24.48 11.32
N GLN A 194 -0.05 -23.94 10.33
CA GLN A 194 1.42 -23.84 10.36
C GLN A 194 1.89 -22.71 11.30
N VAL A 195 1.03 -21.70 11.48
CA VAL A 195 1.18 -20.59 12.42
C VAL A 195 -0.14 -20.34 13.14
N ASP A 196 -0.10 -19.63 14.29
CA ASP A 196 -1.26 -19.35 15.14
C ASP A 196 -1.72 -17.89 15.04
N LEU A 197 -0.83 -17.01 14.63
CA LEU A 197 -1.05 -15.57 14.49
C LEU A 197 -0.29 -15.07 13.25
N VAL A 198 -0.93 -14.20 12.48
CA VAL A 198 -0.28 -13.47 11.39
C VAL A 198 -0.55 -11.97 11.49
N ALA A 199 0.30 -11.17 10.86
CA ALA A 199 0.03 -9.75 10.62
C ALA A 199 -0.30 -9.56 9.14
N GLY A 200 -1.55 -9.31 8.84
CA GLY A 200 -2.06 -8.88 7.54
C GLY A 200 -2.43 -7.40 7.56
N ASN A 201 -3.37 -7.03 6.71
CA ASN A 201 -3.89 -5.67 6.57
C ASN A 201 -5.39 -5.63 6.84
N SER A 202 -5.91 -4.54 7.40
CA SER A 202 -7.34 -4.41 7.73
C SER A 202 -8.26 -4.44 6.50
N THR A 203 -7.72 -4.16 5.33
CA THR A 203 -8.43 -4.20 4.04
C THR A 203 -8.28 -5.52 3.28
N ASP A 204 -7.59 -6.52 3.83
CA ASP A 204 -7.42 -7.82 3.17
C ASP A 204 -8.76 -8.55 3.05
N GLY A 205 -9.28 -8.65 1.81
CA GLY A 205 -10.62 -9.14 1.52
C GLY A 205 -10.86 -10.60 1.88
N VAL A 206 -9.81 -11.42 1.96
CA VAL A 206 -9.92 -12.84 2.29
C VAL A 206 -10.28 -13.10 3.76
N ILE A 207 -10.03 -12.15 4.66
CA ILE A 207 -10.28 -12.33 6.11
C ILE A 207 -11.73 -12.67 6.39
N SER A 208 -12.67 -11.94 5.78
CA SER A 208 -14.11 -12.14 5.98
C SER A 208 -14.64 -13.46 5.38
N HIS A 209 -13.87 -14.10 4.48
CA HIS A 209 -14.27 -15.30 3.75
C HIS A 209 -13.63 -16.59 4.33
N LEU A 210 -12.63 -16.48 5.19
CA LEU A 210 -11.84 -17.59 5.71
C LEU A 210 -12.04 -17.82 7.22
N ASP A 211 -13.20 -17.59 7.81
CA ASP A 211 -13.41 -17.75 9.28
C ASP A 211 -12.19 -17.27 10.10
N LEU A 212 -11.73 -16.06 9.80
CA LEU A 212 -10.60 -15.42 10.48
C LEU A 212 -11.09 -14.24 11.32
N VAL A 213 -10.36 -13.90 12.36
CA VAL A 213 -10.70 -12.81 13.28
C VAL A 213 -9.51 -11.85 13.39
N ILE A 214 -9.77 -10.59 13.11
CA ILE A 214 -8.84 -9.50 13.43
C ILE A 214 -8.95 -9.20 14.91
N LEU A 215 -7.83 -9.22 15.62
CA LEU A 215 -7.76 -8.81 17.02
C LEU A 215 -7.72 -7.27 17.10
N GLU A 216 -8.59 -6.73 17.95
CA GLU A 216 -8.66 -5.28 18.19
C GLU A 216 -7.36 -4.77 18.82
N ASP A 217 -6.81 -3.68 18.28
CA ASP A 217 -5.71 -2.91 18.88
C ASP A 217 -6.25 -2.04 20.03
N ASP A 218 -6.57 -2.67 21.17
CA ASP A 218 -7.22 -2.04 22.32
C ASP A 218 -6.33 -1.00 23.04
N ARG A 219 -5.03 -0.97 22.75
CA ARG A 219 -4.10 0.08 23.21
C ARG A 219 -3.86 1.16 22.16
N ARG A 220 -4.48 1.06 20.99
CA ARG A 220 -4.33 1.99 19.90
C ARG A 220 -2.86 2.24 19.56
N TYR A 221 -2.11 1.17 19.39
CA TYR A 221 -0.69 1.22 19.08
C TYR A 221 -0.44 1.81 17.68
N PHE A 222 -1.18 1.34 16.68
CA PHE A 222 -0.99 1.75 15.30
C PHE A 222 -1.44 3.20 15.06
N PRO A 223 -0.67 4.02 14.30
CA PRO A 223 -1.13 5.31 13.81
C PRO A 223 -2.16 5.13 12.68
N PRO A 224 -2.81 6.22 12.22
CA PRO A 224 -3.58 6.20 10.99
C PRO A 224 -2.71 5.90 9.77
N TYR A 225 -3.20 5.08 8.84
CA TYR A 225 -2.55 4.72 7.58
C TYR A 225 -3.49 5.04 6.41
N GLU A 226 -3.79 6.33 6.19
CA GLU A 226 -4.58 6.75 5.04
C GLU A 226 -3.79 6.55 3.75
N ALA A 227 -4.42 5.92 2.75
CA ALA A 227 -3.80 5.68 1.45
C ALA A 227 -3.83 6.94 0.58
N ALA A 228 -2.72 7.25 -0.09
CA ALA A 228 -2.59 8.32 -1.07
C ALA A 228 -1.49 7.99 -2.08
N PHE A 229 -1.34 8.80 -3.13
CA PHE A 229 -0.22 8.67 -4.05
C PHE A 229 0.90 9.64 -3.70
N VAL A 230 2.12 9.15 -3.74
CA VAL A 230 3.34 9.97 -3.68
C VAL A 230 3.81 10.22 -5.10
N VAL A 231 4.11 11.48 -5.42
CA VAL A 231 4.43 11.94 -6.78
C VAL A 231 5.66 12.83 -6.74
N ARG A 232 6.55 12.70 -7.70
CA ARG A 232 7.70 13.60 -7.84
C ARG A 232 7.24 14.99 -8.29
N GLN A 233 7.67 16.05 -7.56
CA GLN A 233 7.33 17.43 -7.92
C GLN A 233 7.80 17.81 -9.33
N GLN A 234 8.96 17.33 -9.75
CA GLN A 234 9.48 17.54 -11.08
C GLN A 234 8.54 16.99 -12.18
N VAL A 235 7.87 15.88 -11.92
CA VAL A 235 6.93 15.27 -12.89
C VAL A 235 5.65 16.08 -12.99
N LEU A 236 5.13 16.58 -11.85
CA LEU A 236 3.98 17.49 -11.83
C LEU A 236 4.26 18.82 -12.55
N GLN A 237 5.48 19.34 -12.42
CA GLN A 237 5.90 20.54 -13.15
C GLN A 237 6.06 20.28 -14.66
N LYS A 238 6.59 19.11 -15.03
CA LYS A 238 6.80 18.74 -16.44
C LYS A 238 5.49 18.44 -17.17
N TYR A 239 4.50 17.88 -16.46
CA TYR A 239 3.20 17.44 -16.99
C TYR A 239 2.06 18.06 -16.15
N PRO A 240 1.68 19.33 -16.39
CA PRO A 240 0.68 20.04 -15.59
C PRO A 240 -0.70 19.36 -15.55
N GLU A 241 -1.05 18.58 -16.58
CA GLU A 241 -2.30 17.83 -16.67
C GLU A 241 -2.39 16.67 -15.68
N LEU A 242 -1.25 16.23 -15.14
CA LEU A 242 -1.19 15.10 -14.20
C LEU A 242 -1.85 15.43 -12.86
N GLY A 243 -1.62 16.63 -12.33
CA GLY A 243 -2.21 17.07 -11.05
C GLY A 243 -3.73 16.94 -11.01
N PRO A 244 -4.48 17.58 -11.94
CA PRO A 244 -5.93 17.44 -12.04
C PRO A 244 -6.42 16.01 -12.25
N ALA A 245 -5.69 15.18 -13.01
CA ALA A 245 -6.03 13.76 -13.20
C ALA A 245 -5.97 12.97 -11.89
N LEU A 246 -4.93 13.19 -11.08
CA LEU A 246 -4.75 12.54 -9.79
C LEU A 246 -5.75 13.03 -8.72
N GLN A 247 -6.11 14.32 -8.71
CA GLN A 247 -7.09 14.87 -7.78
C GLN A 247 -8.46 14.20 -7.87
N GLN A 248 -8.85 13.70 -9.04
CA GLN A 248 -10.12 12.99 -9.23
C GLN A 248 -10.20 11.68 -8.44
N LEU A 249 -9.08 11.12 -7.98
CA LEU A 249 -9.01 9.90 -7.18
C LEU A 249 -9.20 10.13 -5.67
N GLY A 250 -9.10 11.38 -5.21
CA GLY A 250 -9.29 11.75 -3.81
C GLY A 250 -10.67 11.37 -3.28
N ASN A 251 -10.74 10.70 -2.12
CA ASN A 251 -11.96 10.28 -1.43
C ASN A 251 -12.92 9.41 -2.29
N LYS A 252 -12.37 8.63 -3.23
CA LYS A 252 -13.18 7.78 -4.14
C LYS A 252 -13.34 6.34 -3.68
N ILE A 253 -12.58 5.90 -2.70
CA ILE A 253 -12.54 4.51 -2.24
C ILE A 253 -12.87 4.47 -0.75
N THR A 254 -13.86 3.69 -0.36
CA THR A 254 -14.12 3.34 1.04
C THR A 254 -13.36 2.08 1.45
N GLU A 255 -13.18 1.84 2.76
CA GLU A 255 -12.56 0.60 3.26
C GLU A 255 -13.27 -0.65 2.74
N ALA A 256 -14.61 -0.66 2.77
CA ALA A 256 -15.41 -1.78 2.28
C ALA A 256 -15.23 -2.03 0.77
N GLU A 257 -15.10 -0.97 -0.02
CA GLU A 257 -14.81 -1.10 -1.45
C GLU A 257 -13.40 -1.63 -1.68
N MET A 258 -12.43 -1.17 -0.90
CA MET A 258 -11.06 -1.69 -1.02
C MET A 258 -10.97 -3.17 -0.64
N GLN A 259 -11.63 -3.58 0.45
CA GLN A 259 -11.77 -5.00 0.81
C GLN A 259 -12.39 -5.83 -0.32
N LYS A 260 -13.45 -5.30 -0.95
CA LYS A 260 -14.09 -5.97 -2.10
C LYS A 260 -13.15 -6.09 -3.30
N LEU A 261 -12.41 -5.03 -3.65
CA LEU A 261 -11.44 -5.06 -4.74
C LEU A 261 -10.32 -6.08 -4.47
N ASN A 262 -9.79 -6.10 -3.25
CA ASN A 262 -8.78 -7.09 -2.83
C ASN A 262 -9.35 -8.51 -2.93
N TYR A 263 -10.59 -8.76 -2.49
CA TYR A 263 -11.21 -10.07 -2.60
C TYR A 263 -11.44 -10.52 -4.04
N GLN A 264 -11.84 -9.61 -4.93
CA GLN A 264 -12.00 -9.94 -6.35
C GLN A 264 -10.70 -10.47 -6.98
N VAL A 265 -9.54 -9.96 -6.54
CA VAL A 265 -8.25 -10.44 -7.01
C VAL A 265 -7.80 -11.70 -6.25
N ASP A 266 -7.78 -11.64 -4.91
CA ASP A 266 -7.19 -12.72 -4.10
C ASP A 266 -8.11 -13.93 -3.92
N GLY A 267 -9.41 -13.70 -3.82
CA GLY A 267 -10.44 -14.74 -3.64
C GLY A 267 -11.02 -15.25 -4.96
N GLU A 268 -11.51 -14.34 -5.81
CA GLU A 268 -12.15 -14.69 -7.08
C GLU A 268 -11.16 -14.89 -8.24
N LYS A 269 -9.87 -14.59 -8.03
CA LYS A 269 -8.80 -14.74 -9.02
C LYS A 269 -9.02 -13.93 -10.31
N ARG A 270 -9.68 -12.79 -10.19
CA ARG A 270 -9.88 -11.87 -11.31
C ARG A 270 -8.60 -11.10 -11.64
N GLU A 271 -8.43 -10.78 -12.91
CA GLU A 271 -7.32 -9.96 -13.37
C GLU A 271 -7.40 -8.52 -12.83
N VAL A 272 -6.31 -8.03 -12.23
CA VAL A 272 -6.24 -6.69 -11.61
C VAL A 272 -6.70 -5.59 -12.58
N LYS A 273 -6.24 -5.64 -13.84
CA LYS A 273 -6.58 -4.66 -14.85
C LYS A 273 -8.09 -4.55 -15.08
N GLN A 274 -8.80 -5.69 -15.09
CA GLN A 274 -10.25 -5.73 -15.27
C GLN A 274 -10.98 -5.24 -14.03
N VAL A 275 -10.56 -5.66 -12.83
CA VAL A 275 -11.12 -5.21 -11.54
C VAL A 275 -11.05 -3.69 -11.43
N VAL A 276 -9.91 -3.10 -11.78
CA VAL A 276 -9.71 -1.65 -11.75
C VAL A 276 -10.55 -0.94 -12.82
N SER A 277 -10.63 -1.48 -14.03
CA SER A 277 -11.47 -0.91 -15.11
C SER A 277 -12.94 -0.86 -14.69
N ASP A 278 -13.48 -1.94 -14.15
CA ASP A 278 -14.88 -2.01 -13.67
C ASP A 278 -15.11 -1.03 -12.52
N PHE A 279 -14.18 -0.94 -11.59
CA PHE A 279 -14.26 0.03 -10.49
C PHE A 279 -14.26 1.48 -11.00
N ARG A 280 -13.34 1.85 -11.90
CA ARG A 280 -13.29 3.18 -12.49
C ARG A 280 -14.61 3.54 -13.20
N GLN A 281 -15.13 2.62 -13.98
CA GLN A 281 -16.43 2.80 -14.65
C GLN A 281 -17.56 3.03 -13.65
N SER A 282 -17.60 2.27 -12.54
CA SER A 282 -18.61 2.43 -11.50
C SER A 282 -18.56 3.76 -10.77
N LYS A 283 -17.35 4.40 -10.75
CA LYS A 283 -17.12 5.71 -10.10
C LYS A 283 -17.19 6.90 -11.06
N GLY A 284 -17.36 6.66 -12.37
CA GLY A 284 -17.35 7.71 -13.39
C GLY A 284 -15.97 8.38 -13.57
N LEU A 285 -14.90 7.61 -13.41
CA LEU A 285 -13.50 8.06 -13.49
C LEU A 285 -12.93 7.94 -14.91
#